data_55a8e971404709e6aff02e2f7fe1c7fd
#
_entry.id   55a8e971404709e6aff02e2f7fe1c7fd
#
_cell.length_a   1.000
_cell.length_b   1.000
_cell.length_c   1.000
_cell.angle_alpha   90.00
_cell.angle_beta   90.00
_cell.angle_gamma   90.00
#
_symmetry.space_group_name_H-M   'P 1'
#
loop_
_entity.id
_entity.type
_entity.pdbx_description
1 polymer ?
#
loop_
_entity_poly.entity_id
_entity_poly.type
_entity_poly.pdbx_seq_one_letter_code
_entity_poly.pdbx_strand_id
1 'polypeptide(L)'
;MSDIIKLLPDHVANQIAAGEVIQRPASAVNELMENAIDAKATVIKLLIKAAGKTLVQVIDNGIGMSTTDARLSFERHATSKIQRAEDLFQLQTKGFRGEALASIAAIAHIEMQTKRQEDELGTEIHIEGSKITRQEPCVCNNGTSIAMKNLFFNIPARRNFLKSDSVEMRHILDEFHRVALAHPSIHFYLYNNGNELYNLPPANFRQRIVHLFGGRTNEKLVPIISEDTPVVKISGFIVKPEYLPKSKQLQFLMVNHRFVKNQYLNHAITAAYEGLIRPDQKPEFFICLEVDPATIDINIHPTKTEIKFEEEHSIYALLKSAIKHSLGQFSIAPTLDFTKDPTFDIPYQYKDKEPSFPKIEVDPDFNPFKMETPAVKSSSGGGGNSFSFQKKTAQWESLYTGIESAINTTAEAVESTLFEAEPAKPQGKKIISLAKKYLITTLGGELIIINSNRAHQRVLYEGFMKSLERTHTASQQLMFPYELSFSAHELQVIAQLQTLFESIGFMFAIEDDKIVLSGIPLHLTDSQIPNIFNELIQQHIELLPTTENTQKEAFAKTLSKSLAIKTGQVLSEEEQESLINNLFSCQEVLISPFGKRIYYNLSVNEIDRLVN
;
A
#
# COMPACT_ATOMS: atom_id res chain seq x y z
N MET A 1 61.86 -5.02 15.41
CA MET A 1 60.55 -4.49 15.00
C MET A 1 59.50 -5.23 15.82
N SER A 2 58.62 -4.53 16.52
CA SER A 2 57.55 -5.19 17.27
C SER A 2 56.50 -5.70 16.27
N ASP A 3 56.00 -6.92 16.47
CA ASP A 3 54.95 -7.51 15.63
C ASP A 3 53.73 -6.60 15.59
N ILE A 4 53.29 -6.27 14.37
CA ILE A 4 52.19 -5.34 14.13
C ILE A 4 50.85 -6.08 14.25
N ILE A 5 50.81 -7.36 13.89
CA ILE A 5 49.58 -8.19 13.94
C ILE A 5 49.39 -8.71 15.35
N LYS A 6 48.22 -8.44 15.94
CA LYS A 6 47.82 -8.92 17.28
C LYS A 6 46.47 -9.64 17.19
N LEU A 7 46.32 -10.69 18.02
CA LEU A 7 45.03 -11.37 18.18
C LEU A 7 44.06 -10.40 18.85
N LEU A 8 42.84 -10.29 18.30
CA LEU A 8 41.77 -9.50 18.92
C LEU A 8 41.27 -10.20 20.20
N PRO A 9 40.94 -9.44 21.24
CA PRO A 9 40.25 -10.01 22.40
C PRO A 9 38.91 -10.62 21.94
N ASP A 10 38.52 -11.75 22.56
CA ASP A 10 37.31 -12.52 22.17
C ASP A 10 36.04 -11.67 22.14
N HIS A 11 35.87 -10.76 23.12
CA HIS A 11 34.71 -9.87 23.15
C HIS A 11 34.63 -8.93 21.94
N VAL A 12 35.79 -8.43 21.44
CA VAL A 12 35.85 -7.56 20.26
C VAL A 12 35.54 -8.37 19.00
N ALA A 13 36.15 -9.56 18.89
CA ALA A 13 35.93 -10.47 17.76
C ALA A 13 34.44 -10.87 17.71
N ASN A 14 33.81 -11.13 18.87
CA ASN A 14 32.40 -11.45 18.99
C ASN A 14 31.49 -10.28 18.58
N GLN A 15 31.81 -9.04 18.94
CA GLN A 15 31.05 -7.86 18.54
C GLN A 15 31.16 -7.57 17.03
N ILE A 16 32.32 -7.78 16.41
CA ILE A 16 32.51 -7.62 14.97
C ILE A 16 31.66 -8.63 14.21
N ALA A 17 31.79 -9.91 14.54
CA ALA A 17 31.02 -10.96 13.88
C ALA A 17 29.52 -10.87 14.14
N ALA A 18 29.11 -10.51 15.37
CA ALA A 18 27.69 -10.24 15.67
C ALA A 18 27.10 -9.15 14.76
N GLY A 19 27.95 -8.21 14.39
CA GLY A 19 27.55 -7.14 13.51
C GLY A 19 27.34 -7.50 12.05
N GLU A 20 27.91 -8.58 11.61
CA GLU A 20 27.66 -9.12 10.26
C GLU A 20 26.32 -9.88 10.20
N VAL A 21 25.96 -10.55 11.30
CA VAL A 21 24.74 -11.34 11.43
C VAL A 21 23.54 -10.47 11.80
N ILE A 22 23.68 -9.64 12.84
CA ILE A 22 22.57 -8.82 13.38
C ILE A 22 22.87 -7.33 13.10
N GLN A 23 22.28 -6.82 12.03
CA GLN A 23 22.43 -5.43 11.63
C GLN A 23 21.34 -4.52 12.21
N ARG A 24 20.17 -5.07 12.54
CA ARG A 24 18.99 -4.36 13.04
C ARG A 24 18.06 -5.28 13.85
N PRO A 25 17.06 -4.74 14.58
CA PRO A 25 16.10 -5.55 15.33
C PRO A 25 15.41 -6.63 14.51
N ALA A 26 15.04 -6.32 13.27
CA ALA A 26 14.37 -7.25 12.35
C ALA A 26 15.22 -8.50 12.04
N SER A 27 16.57 -8.38 12.00
CA SER A 27 17.45 -9.54 11.81
C SER A 27 17.37 -10.50 12.99
N ALA A 28 17.33 -9.97 14.22
CA ALA A 28 17.16 -10.79 15.43
C ALA A 28 15.78 -11.46 15.47
N VAL A 29 14.72 -10.73 15.10
CA VAL A 29 13.36 -11.28 14.98
C VAL A 29 13.34 -12.48 14.03
N ASN A 30 13.93 -12.34 12.85
CA ASN A 30 13.97 -13.43 11.88
C ASN A 30 14.67 -14.67 12.43
N GLU A 31 15.89 -14.53 12.98
CA GLU A 31 16.65 -15.65 13.54
C GLU A 31 15.94 -16.32 14.72
N LEU A 32 15.33 -15.54 15.62
CA LEU A 32 14.60 -16.10 16.77
C LEU A 32 13.32 -16.83 16.33
N MET A 33 12.57 -16.29 15.36
CA MET A 33 11.39 -16.96 14.82
C MET A 33 11.76 -18.22 14.03
N GLU A 34 12.83 -18.19 13.23
CA GLU A 34 13.33 -19.37 12.53
C GLU A 34 13.77 -20.47 13.52
N ASN A 35 14.38 -20.14 14.63
CA ASN A 35 14.73 -21.08 15.69
C ASN A 35 13.48 -21.71 16.34
N ALA A 36 12.43 -20.94 16.58
CA ALA A 36 11.16 -21.46 17.10
C ALA A 36 10.49 -22.44 16.11
N ILE A 37 10.56 -22.17 14.81
CA ILE A 37 10.06 -23.07 13.76
C ILE A 37 10.87 -24.36 13.72
N ASP A 38 12.20 -24.25 13.74
CA ASP A 38 13.10 -25.42 13.79
C ASP A 38 12.87 -26.28 15.05
N ALA A 39 12.47 -25.66 16.17
CA ALA A 39 12.03 -26.34 17.40
C ALA A 39 10.63 -26.98 17.29
N LYS A 40 10.02 -27.02 16.08
CA LYS A 40 8.70 -27.58 15.79
C LYS A 40 7.56 -26.94 16.58
N ALA A 41 7.67 -25.65 16.86
CA ALA A 41 6.60 -24.90 17.52
C ALA A 41 5.33 -24.86 16.66
N THR A 42 4.19 -25.01 17.31
CA THR A 42 2.86 -24.82 16.70
C THR A 42 2.25 -23.46 17.03
N VAL A 43 2.77 -22.79 18.06
CA VAL A 43 2.37 -21.44 18.49
C VAL A 43 3.63 -20.61 18.73
N ILE A 44 3.71 -19.45 18.08
CA ILE A 44 4.82 -18.51 18.23
C ILE A 44 4.25 -17.13 18.56
N LYS A 45 4.72 -16.53 19.66
CA LYS A 45 4.35 -15.17 20.09
C LYS A 45 5.56 -14.25 20.00
N LEU A 46 5.45 -13.17 19.23
CA LEU A 46 6.45 -12.13 19.09
C LEU A 46 6.00 -10.87 19.83
N LEU A 47 6.77 -10.44 20.83
CA LEU A 47 6.52 -9.22 21.61
C LEU A 47 7.61 -8.20 21.34
N ILE A 48 7.20 -7.00 20.94
CA ILE A 48 8.09 -5.89 20.58
C ILE A 48 7.80 -4.69 21.47
N LYS A 49 8.87 -4.02 21.96
CA LYS A 49 8.78 -2.70 22.60
C LYS A 49 9.79 -1.75 21.97
N ALA A 50 9.38 -0.47 21.74
CA ALA A 50 10.19 0.57 21.12
C ALA A 50 10.86 0.07 19.81
N ALA A 51 10.05 -0.55 18.92
CA ALA A 51 10.50 -1.11 17.64
C ALA A 51 11.72 -2.06 17.74
N GLY A 52 11.77 -2.83 18.82
CA GLY A 52 12.83 -3.81 19.07
C GLY A 52 14.13 -3.24 19.64
N LYS A 53 14.21 -1.93 19.88
CA LYS A 53 15.38 -1.30 20.52
C LYS A 53 15.47 -1.67 21.99
N THR A 54 14.30 -1.71 22.67
CA THR A 54 14.20 -2.03 24.10
C THR A 54 13.92 -3.50 24.36
N LEU A 55 13.02 -4.12 23.57
CA LEU A 55 12.65 -5.53 23.75
C LEU A 55 12.25 -6.14 22.40
N VAL A 56 12.84 -7.30 22.11
CA VAL A 56 12.32 -8.32 21.20
C VAL A 56 12.22 -9.62 21.99
N GLN A 57 11.02 -10.16 22.14
CA GLN A 57 10.82 -11.44 22.82
C GLN A 57 10.04 -12.40 21.92
N VAL A 58 10.58 -13.61 21.75
CA VAL A 58 9.90 -14.70 21.05
C VAL A 58 9.60 -15.79 22.08
N ILE A 59 8.34 -16.20 22.13
CA ILE A 59 7.85 -17.29 22.99
C ILE A 59 7.27 -18.36 22.09
N ASP A 60 7.76 -19.58 22.21
CA ASP A 60 7.30 -20.73 21.45
C ASP A 60 6.90 -21.89 22.37
N ASN A 61 6.11 -22.80 21.85
CA ASN A 61 5.72 -24.05 22.49
C ASN A 61 6.42 -25.28 21.87
N GLY A 62 7.63 -25.11 21.33
CA GLY A 62 8.42 -26.15 20.70
C GLY A 62 8.97 -27.18 21.69
N ILE A 63 9.96 -27.96 21.23
CA ILE A 63 10.55 -29.06 22.01
C ILE A 63 11.28 -28.61 23.27
N GLY A 64 11.66 -27.33 23.38
CA GLY A 64 12.49 -26.81 24.46
C GLY A 64 13.92 -27.35 24.45
N MET A 65 14.69 -27.06 25.48
CA MET A 65 16.10 -27.44 25.61
C MET A 65 16.37 -27.98 27.02
N SER A 66 17.33 -28.94 27.12
CA SER A 66 17.88 -29.34 28.43
C SER A 66 18.70 -28.22 29.04
N THR A 67 19.00 -28.29 30.35
CA THR A 67 19.85 -27.30 31.02
C THR A 67 21.23 -27.14 30.36
N THR A 68 21.80 -28.24 29.84
CA THR A 68 23.09 -28.24 29.18
C THR A 68 22.99 -27.62 27.77
N ASP A 69 21.98 -28.03 26.98
CA ASP A 69 21.76 -27.50 25.64
C ASP A 69 21.40 -26.00 25.67
N ALA A 70 20.62 -25.58 26.66
CA ALA A 70 20.27 -24.19 26.88
C ALA A 70 21.51 -23.29 27.06
N ARG A 71 22.51 -23.76 27.79
CA ARG A 71 23.80 -23.07 27.95
C ARG A 71 24.61 -23.12 26.67
N LEU A 72 24.75 -24.31 26.05
CA LEU A 72 25.53 -24.50 24.83
C LEU A 72 24.97 -23.73 23.63
N SER A 73 23.66 -23.45 23.60
CA SER A 73 23.01 -22.72 22.49
C SER A 73 23.56 -21.30 22.30
N PHE A 74 24.22 -20.72 23.28
CA PHE A 74 24.89 -19.41 23.23
C PHE A 74 26.39 -19.48 22.93
N GLU A 75 26.95 -20.68 22.82
CA GLU A 75 28.32 -20.86 22.37
C GLU A 75 28.41 -20.81 20.84
N ARG A 76 29.54 -20.30 20.33
CA ARG A 76 29.76 -20.27 18.88
C ARG A 76 29.98 -21.66 18.33
N HIS A 77 29.47 -21.87 17.12
CA HIS A 77 29.55 -23.13 16.40
C HIS A 77 28.85 -24.31 17.10
N ALA A 78 28.03 -24.04 18.12
CA ALA A 78 27.18 -25.03 18.74
C ALA A 78 25.84 -25.12 18.00
N THR A 79 25.56 -26.27 17.38
CA THR A 79 24.32 -26.49 16.63
C THR A 79 23.90 -27.94 16.76
N SER A 80 22.59 -28.17 16.84
CA SER A 80 21.96 -29.50 16.77
C SER A 80 21.56 -29.90 15.36
N LYS A 81 21.77 -29.00 14.37
CA LYS A 81 21.13 -29.08 13.03
C LYS A 81 22.02 -29.70 11.97
N ILE A 82 23.34 -29.64 12.13
CA ILE A 82 24.34 -30.24 11.24
C ILE A 82 25.42 -30.93 12.08
N GLN A 83 25.89 -32.05 11.63
CA GLN A 83 26.98 -32.82 12.28
C GLN A 83 28.12 -33.09 11.31
N ARG A 84 27.84 -33.18 10.02
CA ARG A 84 28.82 -33.53 8.96
C ARG A 84 28.78 -32.48 7.85
N ALA A 85 29.86 -32.39 7.08
CA ALA A 85 29.95 -31.48 5.94
C ALA A 85 28.92 -31.79 4.85
N GLU A 86 28.54 -33.05 4.69
CA GLU A 86 27.53 -33.47 3.72
C GLU A 86 26.12 -32.90 4.05
N ASP A 87 25.82 -32.69 5.34
CA ASP A 87 24.53 -32.12 5.78
C ASP A 87 24.30 -30.69 5.23
N LEU A 88 25.37 -29.99 4.84
CA LEU A 88 25.29 -28.66 4.23
C LEU A 88 24.61 -28.68 2.85
N PHE A 89 24.65 -29.81 2.15
CA PHE A 89 24.02 -29.95 0.83
C PHE A 89 22.56 -30.44 0.89
N GLN A 90 22.07 -30.78 2.08
CA GLN A 90 20.71 -31.29 2.30
C GLN A 90 20.00 -30.50 3.43
N LEU A 91 20.21 -29.20 3.49
CA LEU A 91 19.67 -28.35 4.56
C LEU A 91 18.14 -28.28 4.50
N GLN A 92 17.48 -28.90 5.46
CA GLN A 92 16.03 -28.78 5.69
C GLN A 92 15.67 -27.77 6.79
N THR A 93 16.63 -27.43 7.67
CA THR A 93 16.43 -26.49 8.78
C THR A 93 16.69 -25.05 8.34
N LYS A 94 16.04 -24.08 9.01
CA LYS A 94 16.20 -22.64 8.73
C LYS A 94 17.57 -22.11 9.18
N GLY A 95 18.03 -22.49 10.35
CA GLY A 95 19.37 -22.19 10.87
C GLY A 95 20.31 -23.39 10.76
N PHE A 96 21.61 -23.16 10.60
CA PHE A 96 22.61 -24.23 10.58
C PHE A 96 24.01 -23.84 11.16
N ARG A 97 24.34 -22.53 11.19
CA ARG A 97 25.69 -22.04 11.53
C ARG A 97 26.02 -22.07 13.04
N GLY A 98 25.02 -22.14 13.93
CA GLY A 98 25.24 -22.08 15.38
C GLY A 98 25.85 -20.75 15.86
N GLU A 99 25.55 -19.63 15.20
CA GLU A 99 26.15 -18.32 15.51
C GLU A 99 25.12 -17.26 15.89
N ALA A 100 23.83 -17.45 15.58
CA ALA A 100 22.80 -16.42 15.74
C ALA A 100 22.60 -16.03 17.22
N LEU A 101 22.37 -16.99 18.10
CA LEU A 101 22.18 -16.73 19.54
C LEU A 101 23.43 -16.19 20.20
N ALA A 102 24.62 -16.71 19.86
CA ALA A 102 25.90 -16.19 20.34
C ALA A 102 26.12 -14.73 19.90
N SER A 103 25.75 -14.41 18.65
CA SER A 103 25.82 -13.05 18.12
C SER A 103 24.86 -12.10 18.81
N ILE A 104 23.62 -12.51 19.06
CA ILE A 104 22.63 -11.71 19.79
C ILE A 104 23.12 -11.46 21.23
N ALA A 105 23.64 -12.49 21.91
CA ALA A 105 24.14 -12.39 23.29
C ALA A 105 25.38 -11.46 23.43
N ALA A 106 26.14 -11.30 22.36
CA ALA A 106 27.30 -10.38 22.35
C ALA A 106 26.91 -8.89 22.33
N ILE A 107 25.69 -8.55 21.86
CA ILE A 107 25.27 -7.16 21.58
C ILE A 107 23.98 -6.74 22.30
N ALA A 108 23.39 -7.64 23.09
CA ALA A 108 22.15 -7.39 23.82
C ALA A 108 22.18 -8.10 25.19
N HIS A 109 21.28 -7.73 26.08
CA HIS A 109 20.99 -8.48 27.28
C HIS A 109 19.96 -9.56 26.94
N ILE A 110 20.23 -10.81 27.30
CA ILE A 110 19.36 -11.96 27.02
C ILE A 110 18.80 -12.51 28.32
N GLU A 111 17.50 -12.76 28.29
CA GLU A 111 16.81 -13.58 29.30
C GLU A 111 16.14 -14.73 28.53
N MET A 112 16.51 -15.95 28.85
CA MET A 112 15.94 -17.15 28.26
C MET A 112 15.35 -18.04 29.32
N GLN A 113 14.15 -18.55 29.09
CA GLN A 113 13.51 -19.60 29.86
C GLN A 113 13.15 -20.72 28.91
N THR A 114 13.54 -21.96 29.23
CA THR A 114 13.26 -23.10 28.37
C THR A 114 12.99 -24.35 29.21
N LYS A 115 12.08 -25.20 28.72
CA LYS A 115 11.72 -26.47 29.36
C LYS A 115 11.30 -27.48 28.31
N ARG A 116 11.81 -28.70 28.41
CA ARG A 116 11.33 -29.85 27.62
C ARG A 116 10.06 -30.42 28.25
N GLN A 117 9.29 -31.16 27.48
CA GLN A 117 8.04 -31.76 27.97
C GLN A 117 8.28 -32.81 29.07
N GLU A 118 9.43 -33.48 29.06
CA GLU A 118 9.82 -34.50 30.03
C GLU A 118 10.41 -33.96 31.34
N ASP A 119 10.78 -32.65 31.37
CA ASP A 119 11.41 -32.03 32.54
C ASP A 119 10.34 -31.47 33.51
N GLU A 120 10.53 -31.63 34.81
CA GLU A 120 9.64 -31.03 35.82
C GLU A 120 9.88 -29.52 35.95
N LEU A 121 11.15 -29.10 35.97
CA LEU A 121 11.55 -27.70 36.04
C LEU A 121 12.27 -27.26 34.75
N GLY A 122 12.04 -26.03 34.36
CA GLY A 122 12.80 -25.40 33.29
C GLY A 122 14.08 -24.76 33.79
N THR A 123 14.83 -24.19 32.84
CA THR A 123 16.06 -23.46 33.11
C THR A 123 15.90 -22.01 32.68
N GLU A 124 16.25 -21.07 33.56
CA GLU A 124 16.38 -19.66 33.27
C GLU A 124 17.85 -19.27 33.17
N ILE A 125 18.19 -18.54 32.09
CA ILE A 125 19.55 -18.06 31.82
C ILE A 125 19.50 -16.57 31.52
N HIS A 126 20.37 -15.81 32.19
CA HIS A 126 20.63 -14.39 31.89
C HIS A 126 22.05 -14.23 31.34
N ILE A 127 22.17 -13.45 30.28
CA ILE A 127 23.46 -13.22 29.59
C ILE A 127 23.63 -11.73 29.31
N GLU A 128 24.81 -11.21 29.61
CA GLU A 128 25.21 -9.84 29.30
C GLU A 128 26.59 -9.83 28.64
N GLY A 129 26.69 -9.29 27.40
CA GLY A 129 27.97 -9.19 26.69
C GLY A 129 28.69 -10.54 26.55
N SER A 130 27.98 -11.59 26.15
CA SER A 130 28.44 -12.98 26.00
C SER A 130 28.81 -13.69 27.31
N LYS A 131 28.54 -13.11 28.49
CA LYS A 131 28.81 -13.74 29.79
C LYS A 131 27.50 -14.16 30.44
N ILE A 132 27.40 -15.42 30.85
CA ILE A 132 26.28 -15.90 31.65
C ILE A 132 26.41 -15.30 33.05
N THR A 133 25.43 -14.48 33.43
CA THR A 133 25.37 -13.80 34.74
C THR A 133 24.56 -14.59 35.74
N ARG A 134 23.57 -15.36 35.27
CA ARG A 134 22.69 -16.18 36.12
C ARG A 134 22.22 -17.41 35.34
N GLN A 135 22.18 -18.57 36.03
CA GLN A 135 21.56 -19.78 35.52
C GLN A 135 20.91 -20.52 36.69
N GLU A 136 19.59 -20.64 36.66
CA GLU A 136 18.83 -21.21 37.77
C GLU A 136 17.66 -22.06 37.22
N PRO A 137 17.19 -23.07 37.99
CA PRO A 137 15.93 -23.74 37.67
C PRO A 137 14.75 -22.79 37.87
N CYS A 138 13.78 -22.83 36.95
CA CYS A 138 12.57 -22.00 36.99
C CYS A 138 11.31 -22.81 36.69
N VAL A 139 10.15 -22.28 37.09
CA VAL A 139 8.85 -22.80 36.65
C VAL A 139 8.42 -22.05 35.40
N CYS A 140 8.39 -22.73 34.26
CA CYS A 140 7.97 -22.17 32.99
C CYS A 140 7.17 -23.19 32.17
N ASN A 141 6.51 -22.71 31.11
CA ASN A 141 5.79 -23.55 30.16
C ASN A 141 6.77 -24.36 29.31
N ASN A 142 6.28 -25.46 28.72
CA ASN A 142 7.05 -26.21 27.72
C ASN A 142 7.33 -25.34 26.49
N GLY A 143 8.55 -25.47 25.92
CA GLY A 143 9.04 -24.64 24.83
C GLY A 143 10.13 -23.69 25.26
N THR A 144 10.30 -22.59 24.53
CA THR A 144 11.36 -21.60 24.80
C THR A 144 10.82 -20.18 24.76
N SER A 145 11.25 -19.36 25.68
CA SER A 145 11.04 -17.91 25.70
C SER A 145 12.41 -17.22 25.69
N ILE A 146 12.73 -16.47 24.64
CA ILE A 146 13.97 -15.68 24.53
C ILE A 146 13.61 -14.22 24.44
N ALA A 147 14.04 -13.42 25.42
CA ALA A 147 13.91 -11.98 25.45
C ALA A 147 15.28 -11.32 25.21
N MET A 148 15.41 -10.62 24.10
CA MET A 148 16.52 -9.74 23.77
C MET A 148 16.19 -8.33 24.22
N LYS A 149 16.96 -7.77 25.14
CA LYS A 149 16.75 -6.44 25.71
C LYS A 149 17.92 -5.51 25.37
N ASN A 150 17.63 -4.22 25.19
CA ASN A 150 18.60 -3.15 25.00
C ASN A 150 19.62 -3.44 23.88
N LEU A 151 19.12 -3.74 22.67
CA LEU A 151 19.96 -4.03 21.52
C LEU A 151 21.03 -2.94 21.30
N PHE A 152 22.27 -3.36 21.05
CA PHE A 152 23.46 -2.51 20.90
C PHE A 152 23.81 -1.69 22.14
N PHE A 153 23.50 -2.18 23.37
CA PHE A 153 23.83 -1.48 24.61
C PHE A 153 25.32 -1.17 24.74
N ASN A 154 26.18 -2.05 24.23
CA ASN A 154 27.64 -1.97 24.28
C ASN A 154 28.29 -1.47 22.99
N ILE A 155 27.50 -1.05 21.97
CA ILE A 155 27.98 -0.52 20.68
C ILE A 155 27.23 0.79 20.36
N PRO A 156 27.57 1.93 21.01
CA PRO A 156 26.84 3.19 20.85
C PRO A 156 26.77 3.68 19.40
N ALA A 157 27.83 3.49 18.62
CA ALA A 157 27.83 3.87 17.20
C ALA A 157 26.70 3.18 16.42
N ARG A 158 26.51 1.86 16.58
CA ARG A 158 25.42 1.12 15.91
C ARG A 158 24.06 1.53 16.41
N ARG A 159 23.92 1.78 17.73
CA ARG A 159 22.65 2.25 18.30
C ARG A 159 22.22 3.57 17.65
N ASN A 160 23.15 4.48 17.38
CA ASN A 160 22.88 5.76 16.69
C ASN A 160 22.57 5.60 15.19
N PHE A 161 22.98 4.51 14.56
CA PHE A 161 22.63 4.21 13.16
C PHE A 161 21.24 3.60 12.98
N LEU A 162 20.57 3.17 14.06
CA LEU A 162 19.19 2.71 13.99
C LEU A 162 18.29 3.85 13.53
N LYS A 163 17.40 3.52 12.61
CA LYS A 163 16.42 4.48 12.07
C LYS A 163 15.35 4.82 13.12
N SER A 164 14.35 5.62 12.73
CA SER A 164 13.18 5.90 13.58
C SER A 164 12.45 4.59 13.95
N ASP A 165 11.74 4.60 15.07
CA ASP A 165 11.01 3.40 15.58
C ASP A 165 10.07 2.83 14.53
N SER A 166 9.47 3.67 13.77
CA SER A 166 8.55 3.31 12.73
C SER A 166 9.21 2.62 11.53
N VAL A 167 10.40 3.08 11.12
CA VAL A 167 11.17 2.40 10.05
C VAL A 167 11.66 1.03 10.53
N GLU A 168 12.15 0.94 11.78
CA GLU A 168 12.57 -0.35 12.34
C GLU A 168 11.37 -1.29 12.53
N MET A 169 10.21 -0.78 12.98
CA MET A 169 8.99 -1.58 13.11
C MET A 169 8.52 -2.12 11.75
N ARG A 170 8.59 -1.30 10.69
CA ARG A 170 8.27 -1.77 9.34
C ARG A 170 9.18 -2.92 8.90
N HIS A 171 10.46 -2.85 9.17
CA HIS A 171 11.38 -3.97 8.88
C HIS A 171 11.03 -5.23 9.67
N ILE A 172 10.63 -5.07 10.94
CA ILE A 172 10.15 -6.19 11.78
C ILE A 172 8.89 -6.80 11.18
N LEU A 173 7.93 -5.96 10.76
CA LEU A 173 6.70 -6.42 10.11
C LEU A 173 6.98 -7.14 8.78
N ASP A 174 7.89 -6.62 7.97
CA ASP A 174 8.28 -7.27 6.72
C ASP A 174 8.86 -8.68 6.96
N GLU A 175 9.71 -8.87 7.99
CA GLU A 175 10.23 -10.20 8.35
C GLU A 175 9.14 -11.10 8.95
N PHE A 176 8.29 -10.56 9.83
CA PHE A 176 7.15 -11.29 10.38
C PHE A 176 6.21 -11.80 9.28
N HIS A 177 5.89 -10.95 8.30
CA HIS A 177 5.05 -11.35 7.16
C HIS A 177 5.70 -12.46 6.33
N ARG A 178 7.01 -12.40 6.08
CA ARG A 178 7.75 -13.44 5.35
C ARG A 178 7.67 -14.78 6.05
N VAL A 179 7.92 -14.80 7.35
CA VAL A 179 7.90 -16.02 8.17
C VAL A 179 6.47 -16.56 8.29
N ALA A 180 5.48 -15.70 8.57
CA ALA A 180 4.09 -16.11 8.74
C ALA A 180 3.45 -16.64 7.43
N LEU A 181 3.85 -16.10 6.27
CA LEU A 181 3.43 -16.61 4.96
C LEU A 181 4.07 -17.97 4.65
N ALA A 182 5.36 -18.12 4.97
CA ALA A 182 6.08 -19.38 4.71
C ALA A 182 5.54 -20.55 5.54
N HIS A 183 4.90 -20.28 6.70
CA HIS A 183 4.44 -21.29 7.63
C HIS A 183 2.96 -21.08 8.03
N PRO A 184 1.99 -21.23 7.11
CA PRO A 184 0.58 -20.96 7.36
C PRO A 184 -0.06 -21.88 8.41
N SER A 185 0.52 -23.05 8.68
CA SER A 185 0.05 -24.03 9.67
C SER A 185 0.38 -23.66 11.13
N ILE A 186 1.27 -22.67 11.35
CA ILE A 186 1.67 -22.22 12.68
C ILE A 186 0.77 -21.07 13.11
N HIS A 187 0.38 -21.05 14.41
CA HIS A 187 -0.34 -19.92 15.01
C HIS A 187 0.65 -18.83 15.42
N PHE A 188 0.55 -17.65 14.80
CA PHE A 188 1.42 -16.52 15.13
C PHE A 188 0.66 -15.40 15.84
N TYR A 189 1.29 -14.86 16.88
CA TYR A 189 0.86 -13.62 17.52
C TYR A 189 1.96 -12.57 17.40
N LEU A 190 1.58 -11.32 17.19
CA LEU A 190 2.48 -10.17 17.26
C LEU A 190 1.89 -9.11 18.18
N TYR A 191 2.65 -8.73 19.20
CA TYR A 191 2.32 -7.65 20.12
C TYR A 191 3.32 -6.51 19.99
N ASN A 192 2.83 -5.28 19.89
CA ASN A 192 3.66 -4.07 19.87
C ASN A 192 3.26 -3.14 21.00
N ASN A 193 4.21 -2.86 21.92
CA ASN A 193 4.00 -2.05 23.11
C ASN A 193 2.79 -2.49 23.96
N GLY A 194 2.51 -3.79 24.00
CA GLY A 194 1.41 -4.40 24.75
C GLY A 194 0.10 -4.57 23.97
N ASN A 195 -0.02 -3.95 22.79
CA ASN A 195 -1.19 -4.10 21.93
C ASN A 195 -1.02 -5.26 20.95
N GLU A 196 -2.05 -6.08 20.77
CA GLU A 196 -2.08 -7.14 19.77
C GLU A 196 -2.22 -6.53 18.38
N LEU A 197 -1.21 -6.77 17.50
CA LEU A 197 -1.24 -6.34 16.11
C LEU A 197 -1.75 -7.43 15.17
N TYR A 198 -1.33 -8.67 15.43
CA TYR A 198 -1.71 -9.82 14.63
C TYR A 198 -2.04 -11.00 15.53
N ASN A 199 -3.13 -11.67 15.17
CA ASN A 199 -3.52 -12.97 15.68
C ASN A 199 -3.85 -13.85 14.45
N LEU A 200 -2.91 -14.72 14.07
CA LEU A 200 -2.95 -15.47 12.84
C LEU A 200 -3.11 -16.96 13.14
N PRO A 201 -4.33 -17.48 13.27
CA PRO A 201 -4.56 -18.90 13.53
C PRO A 201 -4.02 -19.76 12.37
N PRO A 202 -3.79 -21.07 12.60
CA PRO A 202 -3.47 -22.01 11.54
C PRO A 202 -4.50 -21.91 10.41
N ALA A 203 -4.03 -21.82 9.17
CA ALA A 203 -4.87 -21.56 8.02
C ALA A 203 -4.25 -22.15 6.75
N ASN A 204 -5.00 -22.21 5.66
CA ASN A 204 -4.41 -22.46 4.34
C ASN A 204 -3.67 -21.22 3.83
N PHE A 205 -2.84 -21.38 2.79
CA PHE A 205 -2.00 -20.29 2.27
C PHE A 205 -2.81 -19.08 1.81
N ARG A 206 -3.97 -19.27 1.15
CA ARG A 206 -4.86 -18.19 0.72
C ARG A 206 -5.44 -17.43 1.91
N GLN A 207 -5.94 -18.14 2.90
CA GLN A 207 -6.47 -17.52 4.11
C GLN A 207 -5.38 -16.75 4.87
N ARG A 208 -4.15 -17.30 4.94
CA ARG A 208 -3.00 -16.62 5.56
C ARG A 208 -2.69 -15.29 4.86
N ILE A 209 -2.71 -15.24 3.52
CA ILE A 209 -2.55 -14.00 2.75
C ILE A 209 -3.64 -12.99 3.12
N VAL A 210 -4.89 -13.45 3.18
CA VAL A 210 -6.04 -12.59 3.52
C VAL A 210 -5.97 -12.06 4.96
N HIS A 211 -5.56 -12.90 5.93
CA HIS A 211 -5.37 -12.47 7.33
C HIS A 211 -4.26 -11.43 7.47
N LEU A 212 -3.20 -11.50 6.66
CA LEU A 212 -2.08 -10.55 6.70
C LEU A 212 -2.38 -9.24 5.97
N PHE A 213 -3.05 -9.30 4.80
CA PHE A 213 -3.18 -8.16 3.88
C PHE A 213 -4.63 -7.68 3.69
N GLY A 214 -5.55 -8.21 4.52
CA GLY A 214 -6.96 -7.79 4.56
C GLY A 214 -7.87 -8.51 3.57
N GLY A 215 -9.18 -8.48 3.87
CA GLY A 215 -10.23 -9.23 3.15
C GLY A 215 -10.34 -8.91 1.66
N ARG A 216 -10.11 -7.66 1.27
CA ARG A 216 -10.12 -7.21 -0.14
C ARG A 216 -9.09 -7.92 -1.02
N THR A 217 -8.01 -8.43 -0.43
CA THR A 217 -6.98 -9.17 -1.17
C THR A 217 -7.56 -10.45 -1.76
N ASN A 218 -8.56 -11.06 -1.12
CA ASN A 218 -9.16 -12.31 -1.58
C ASN A 218 -9.75 -12.23 -3.01
N GLU A 219 -10.38 -11.12 -3.38
CA GLU A 219 -11.01 -10.91 -4.69
C GLU A 219 -9.98 -10.71 -5.80
N LYS A 220 -8.81 -10.21 -5.44
CA LYS A 220 -7.72 -9.90 -6.36
C LYS A 220 -6.87 -11.11 -6.71
N LEU A 221 -6.89 -12.17 -5.86
CA LEU A 221 -6.02 -13.33 -5.98
C LEU A 221 -6.52 -14.32 -7.03
N VAL A 222 -5.62 -14.65 -7.95
CA VAL A 222 -5.74 -15.73 -8.94
C VAL A 222 -4.82 -16.87 -8.52
N PRO A 223 -5.31 -18.11 -8.37
CA PRO A 223 -4.46 -19.24 -8.06
C PRO A 223 -3.57 -19.57 -9.26
N ILE A 224 -2.32 -19.89 -9.00
CA ILE A 224 -1.44 -20.51 -10.01
C ILE A 224 -1.87 -21.96 -10.14
N ILE A 225 -2.10 -22.39 -11.38
CA ILE A 225 -2.38 -23.79 -11.67
C ILE A 225 -1.09 -24.57 -11.36
N SER A 226 -1.18 -25.44 -10.37
CA SER A 226 -0.02 -26.21 -9.92
C SER A 226 0.50 -27.07 -11.06
N GLU A 227 1.71 -26.78 -11.53
CA GLU A 227 2.46 -27.66 -12.41
C GLU A 227 3.47 -28.42 -11.54
N ASP A 228 3.30 -29.72 -11.47
CA ASP A 228 4.19 -30.64 -10.77
C ASP A 228 5.16 -31.21 -11.80
N THR A 229 6.37 -30.66 -11.82
CA THR A 229 7.43 -31.08 -12.75
C THR A 229 8.58 -31.72 -11.98
N PRO A 230 9.44 -32.52 -12.60
CA PRO A 230 10.60 -33.11 -11.93
C PRO A 230 11.59 -32.08 -11.38
N VAL A 231 11.59 -30.84 -11.93
CA VAL A 231 12.54 -29.78 -11.58
C VAL A 231 12.00 -28.90 -10.44
N VAL A 232 10.71 -28.55 -10.51
CA VAL A 232 10.09 -27.64 -9.54
C VAL A 232 8.60 -27.88 -9.49
N LYS A 233 8.03 -27.80 -8.28
CA LYS A 233 6.60 -27.70 -8.06
C LYS A 233 6.24 -26.25 -7.75
N ILE A 234 5.39 -25.67 -8.60
CA ILE A 234 4.98 -24.26 -8.52
C ILE A 234 3.57 -24.19 -7.96
N SER A 235 3.38 -23.39 -6.93
CA SER A 235 2.07 -23.12 -6.32
C SER A 235 1.98 -21.69 -5.83
N GLY A 236 0.77 -21.22 -5.53
CA GLY A 236 0.57 -19.88 -4.95
C GLY A 236 -0.47 -19.07 -5.66
N PHE A 237 -0.35 -17.74 -5.54
CA PHE A 237 -1.32 -16.78 -6.02
C PHE A 237 -0.64 -15.59 -6.67
N ILE A 238 -1.25 -15.08 -7.72
CA ILE A 238 -0.89 -13.85 -8.41
C ILE A 238 -2.06 -12.87 -8.33
N VAL A 239 -1.80 -11.58 -8.49
CA VAL A 239 -2.83 -10.55 -8.45
C VAL A 239 -3.25 -10.17 -9.86
N LYS A 240 -4.56 -10.01 -10.09
CA LYS A 240 -5.11 -9.58 -11.38
C LYS A 240 -4.53 -8.23 -11.81
N PRO A 241 -4.21 -8.02 -13.10
CA PRO A 241 -3.61 -6.78 -13.62
C PRO A 241 -4.38 -5.51 -13.26
N GLU A 242 -5.71 -5.58 -13.24
CA GLU A 242 -6.61 -4.44 -12.95
C GLU A 242 -6.52 -3.91 -11.52
N TYR A 243 -6.10 -4.75 -10.56
CA TYR A 243 -5.99 -4.41 -9.13
C TYR A 243 -4.57 -4.05 -8.68
N LEU A 244 -3.61 -3.99 -9.59
CA LEU A 244 -2.22 -3.70 -9.22
C LEU A 244 -2.05 -2.26 -8.74
N PRO A 245 -1.46 -2.02 -7.57
CA PRO A 245 -1.24 -0.69 -7.04
C PRO A 245 -0.14 0.05 -7.82
N LYS A 246 -0.20 1.38 -7.81
CA LYS A 246 0.83 2.24 -8.43
C LYS A 246 2.10 2.37 -7.57
N SER A 247 1.98 2.11 -6.27
CA SER A 247 3.06 2.26 -5.29
C SER A 247 3.59 0.91 -4.83
N LYS A 248 3.85 0.73 -3.54
CA LYS A 248 4.44 -0.48 -2.96
C LYS A 248 3.68 -1.74 -3.40
N GLN A 249 4.40 -2.67 -4.03
CA GLN A 249 3.89 -3.97 -4.47
C GLN A 249 4.28 -5.07 -3.46
N LEU A 250 3.36 -6.01 -3.26
CA LEU A 250 3.58 -7.20 -2.44
C LEU A 250 4.19 -8.32 -3.30
N GLN A 251 5.46 -8.59 -3.11
CA GLN A 251 6.21 -9.58 -3.89
C GLN A 251 6.83 -10.62 -2.96
N PHE A 252 6.20 -11.78 -2.85
CA PHE A 252 6.67 -12.88 -2.02
C PHE A 252 6.97 -14.11 -2.85
N LEU A 253 8.27 -14.39 -3.03
CA LEU A 253 8.78 -15.61 -3.63
C LEU A 253 9.36 -16.47 -2.52
N MET A 254 8.86 -17.69 -2.37
CA MET A 254 9.30 -18.64 -1.37
C MET A 254 9.87 -19.89 -2.05
N VAL A 255 10.99 -20.36 -1.58
CA VAL A 255 11.65 -21.61 -2.02
C VAL A 255 11.82 -22.48 -0.79
N ASN A 256 11.22 -23.67 -0.80
CA ASN A 256 11.24 -24.60 0.33
C ASN A 256 10.88 -23.93 1.66
N HIS A 257 9.76 -23.16 1.66
CA HIS A 257 9.27 -22.36 2.81
C HIS A 257 10.23 -21.26 3.29
N ARG A 258 11.16 -20.78 2.45
CA ARG A 258 12.08 -19.68 2.75
C ARG A 258 11.84 -18.53 1.79
N PHE A 259 11.74 -17.32 2.29
CA PHE A 259 11.63 -16.12 1.46
C PHE A 259 12.94 -15.88 0.70
N VAL A 260 12.83 -15.65 -0.61
CA VAL A 260 13.97 -15.47 -1.51
C VAL A 260 13.80 -14.22 -2.36
N LYS A 261 14.90 -13.50 -2.55
CA LYS A 261 15.02 -12.42 -3.52
C LYS A 261 15.84 -12.91 -4.70
N ASN A 262 15.19 -13.18 -5.82
CA ASN A 262 15.87 -13.53 -7.05
C ASN A 262 15.37 -12.63 -8.19
N GLN A 263 16.27 -11.79 -8.71
CA GLN A 263 15.92 -10.83 -9.76
C GLN A 263 15.55 -11.51 -11.07
N TYR A 264 16.18 -12.64 -11.38
CA TYR A 264 15.94 -13.39 -12.61
C TYR A 264 14.53 -14.02 -12.61
N LEU A 265 14.13 -14.65 -11.51
CA LEU A 265 12.78 -15.20 -11.36
C LEU A 265 11.72 -14.09 -11.26
N ASN A 266 12.03 -12.96 -10.61
CA ASN A 266 11.14 -11.79 -10.62
C ASN A 266 10.95 -11.23 -12.03
N HIS A 267 11.98 -11.28 -12.89
CA HIS A 267 11.84 -10.93 -14.30
C HIS A 267 10.94 -11.92 -15.04
N ALA A 268 11.02 -13.23 -14.77
CA ALA A 268 10.10 -14.22 -15.36
C ALA A 268 8.63 -13.88 -15.06
N ILE A 269 8.35 -13.54 -13.78
CA ILE A 269 7.01 -13.14 -13.34
C ILE A 269 6.56 -11.86 -14.06
N THR A 270 7.41 -10.85 -14.12
CA THR A 270 7.11 -9.58 -14.80
C THR A 270 6.88 -9.78 -16.30
N ALA A 271 7.71 -10.62 -16.95
CA ALA A 271 7.57 -10.96 -18.37
C ALA A 271 6.30 -11.79 -18.67
N ALA A 272 5.71 -12.46 -17.68
CA ALA A 272 4.42 -13.11 -17.83
C ALA A 272 3.25 -12.11 -17.88
N TYR A 273 3.40 -10.94 -17.26
CA TYR A 273 2.43 -9.84 -17.29
C TYR A 273 2.62 -8.88 -18.47
N GLU A 274 3.60 -9.12 -19.35
CA GLU A 274 3.88 -8.25 -20.50
C GLU A 274 2.64 -8.09 -21.38
N GLY A 275 2.31 -6.84 -21.74
CA GLY A 275 1.09 -6.50 -22.48
C GLY A 275 -0.18 -6.37 -21.64
N LEU A 276 -0.18 -6.80 -20.36
CA LEU A 276 -1.32 -6.71 -19.45
C LEU A 276 -1.20 -5.56 -18.45
N ILE A 277 0.01 -5.10 -18.18
CA ILE A 277 0.30 -4.01 -17.24
C ILE A 277 1.10 -2.90 -17.92
N ARG A 278 1.11 -1.70 -17.32
CA ARG A 278 1.92 -0.58 -17.81
C ARG A 278 3.40 -0.84 -17.54
N PRO A 279 4.32 -0.26 -18.32
CA PRO A 279 5.77 -0.48 -18.16
C PRO A 279 6.34 -0.06 -16.80
N ASP A 280 5.68 0.87 -16.10
CA ASP A 280 6.04 1.38 -14.78
C ASP A 280 5.41 0.60 -13.62
N GLN A 281 4.49 -0.33 -13.90
CA GLN A 281 3.85 -1.18 -12.90
C GLN A 281 4.62 -2.49 -12.73
N LYS A 282 4.59 -3.02 -11.50
CA LYS A 282 5.16 -4.33 -11.17
C LYS A 282 4.06 -5.25 -10.66
N PRO A 283 4.10 -6.54 -10.98
CA PRO A 283 3.13 -7.51 -10.50
C PRO A 283 3.25 -7.73 -9.00
N GLU A 284 2.11 -8.03 -8.35
CA GLU A 284 2.04 -8.56 -6.99
C GLU A 284 1.82 -10.06 -7.04
N PHE A 285 2.53 -10.79 -6.19
CA PHE A 285 2.47 -12.24 -6.18
C PHE A 285 2.88 -12.84 -4.84
N PHE A 286 2.37 -14.05 -4.59
CA PHE A 286 2.66 -14.91 -3.45
C PHE A 286 2.94 -16.31 -3.99
N ILE A 287 4.19 -16.60 -4.33
CA ILE A 287 4.59 -17.81 -5.05
C ILE A 287 5.44 -18.69 -4.16
N CYS A 288 5.13 -19.98 -4.14
CA CYS A 288 5.88 -21.02 -3.46
C CYS A 288 6.47 -21.98 -4.51
N LEU A 289 7.77 -22.15 -4.46
CA LEU A 289 8.53 -23.12 -5.24
C LEU A 289 9.01 -24.22 -4.30
N GLU A 290 8.69 -25.47 -4.60
CA GLU A 290 9.26 -26.64 -3.95
C GLU A 290 10.27 -27.26 -4.91
N VAL A 291 11.54 -27.32 -4.49
CA VAL A 291 12.67 -27.76 -5.30
C VAL A 291 13.48 -28.76 -4.46
N ASP A 292 14.12 -29.73 -5.10
CA ASP A 292 15.01 -30.65 -4.39
C ASP A 292 16.14 -29.85 -3.71
N PRO A 293 16.33 -29.97 -2.39
CA PRO A 293 17.39 -29.29 -1.66
C PRO A 293 18.79 -29.54 -2.24
N ALA A 294 19.04 -30.66 -2.88
CA ALA A 294 20.32 -31.01 -3.50
C ALA A 294 20.64 -30.15 -4.75
N THR A 295 19.64 -29.56 -5.41
CA THR A 295 19.80 -28.75 -6.63
C THR A 295 19.90 -27.26 -6.37
N ILE A 296 19.95 -26.85 -5.10
CA ILE A 296 20.01 -25.43 -4.70
C ILE A 296 21.15 -25.17 -3.73
N ASP A 297 21.84 -24.04 -3.91
CA ASP A 297 22.79 -23.52 -2.92
C ASP A 297 22.17 -22.32 -2.19
N ILE A 298 21.96 -22.48 -0.88
CA ILE A 298 21.37 -21.48 0.02
C ILE A 298 22.48 -20.67 0.74
N ASN A 299 23.72 -21.19 0.78
CA ASN A 299 24.81 -20.61 1.58
C ASN A 299 25.62 -19.52 0.84
N ILE A 300 24.98 -18.69 0.03
CA ILE A 300 25.66 -17.64 -0.75
C ILE A 300 25.81 -16.37 0.05
N HIS A 301 24.80 -15.98 0.83
CA HIS A 301 24.78 -14.72 1.58
C HIS A 301 24.46 -14.95 3.06
N PRO A 302 25.02 -14.14 4.00
CA PRO A 302 24.72 -14.25 5.43
C PRO A 302 23.23 -14.17 5.77
N THR A 303 22.45 -13.35 5.04
CA THR A 303 20.99 -13.21 5.22
C THR A 303 20.18 -14.35 4.64
N LYS A 304 20.79 -15.30 3.93
CA LYS A 304 20.14 -16.47 3.31
C LYS A 304 18.95 -16.12 2.39
N THR A 305 18.87 -14.89 1.90
CA THR A 305 17.78 -14.41 1.03
C THR A 305 18.05 -14.62 -0.45
N GLU A 306 19.27 -14.99 -0.82
CA GLU A 306 19.69 -15.30 -2.18
C GLU A 306 19.98 -16.78 -2.30
N ILE A 307 19.41 -17.41 -3.32
CA ILE A 307 19.58 -18.85 -3.63
C ILE A 307 20.05 -18.97 -5.07
N LYS A 308 21.01 -19.85 -5.30
CA LYS A 308 21.43 -20.25 -6.63
C LYS A 308 20.80 -21.60 -6.97
N PHE A 309 20.22 -21.70 -8.14
CA PHE A 309 19.61 -22.90 -8.66
C PHE A 309 20.54 -23.54 -9.69
N GLU A 310 20.59 -24.84 -9.74
CA GLU A 310 21.31 -25.59 -10.77
C GLU A 310 20.64 -25.40 -12.14
N GLU A 311 19.30 -25.50 -12.19
CA GLU A 311 18.50 -25.35 -13.40
C GLU A 311 17.67 -24.06 -13.41
N GLU A 312 18.28 -22.90 -13.19
CA GLU A 312 17.58 -21.63 -13.08
C GLU A 312 16.79 -21.25 -14.35
N HIS A 313 17.31 -21.60 -15.55
CA HIS A 313 16.65 -21.35 -16.82
C HIS A 313 15.36 -22.16 -17.00
N SER A 314 15.37 -23.43 -16.59
CA SER A 314 14.19 -24.32 -16.63
C SER A 314 13.11 -23.79 -15.70
N ILE A 315 13.47 -23.40 -14.47
CA ILE A 315 12.55 -22.80 -13.49
C ILE A 315 11.97 -21.50 -14.01
N TYR A 316 12.78 -20.65 -14.65
CA TYR A 316 12.32 -19.41 -15.28
C TYR A 316 11.23 -19.66 -16.34
N ALA A 317 11.48 -20.59 -17.26
CA ALA A 317 10.54 -20.90 -18.34
C ALA A 317 9.22 -21.48 -17.80
N LEU A 318 9.30 -22.42 -16.85
CA LEU A 318 8.16 -23.05 -16.21
C LEU A 318 7.32 -22.00 -15.43
N LEU A 319 7.98 -21.17 -14.64
CA LEU A 319 7.32 -20.12 -13.86
C LEU A 319 6.59 -19.11 -14.76
N LYS A 320 7.25 -18.64 -15.83
CA LYS A 320 6.64 -17.76 -16.83
C LYS A 320 5.44 -18.40 -17.51
N SER A 321 5.52 -19.67 -17.87
CA SER A 321 4.44 -20.45 -18.51
C SER A 321 3.25 -20.61 -17.57
N ALA A 322 3.48 -21.08 -16.33
CA ALA A 322 2.44 -21.28 -15.33
C ALA A 322 1.66 -20.00 -15.03
N ILE A 323 2.36 -18.86 -14.89
CA ILE A 323 1.73 -17.57 -14.64
C ILE A 323 0.93 -17.10 -15.86
N LYS A 324 1.49 -17.21 -17.08
CA LYS A 324 0.74 -16.85 -18.31
C LYS A 324 -0.52 -17.68 -18.46
N HIS A 325 -0.43 -19.01 -18.21
CA HIS A 325 -1.57 -19.89 -18.26
C HIS A 325 -2.65 -19.47 -17.25
N SER A 326 -2.27 -19.23 -16.01
CA SER A 326 -3.19 -18.79 -14.96
C SER A 326 -3.83 -17.43 -15.27
N LEU A 327 -3.06 -16.46 -15.76
CA LEU A 327 -3.60 -15.17 -16.21
C LEU A 327 -4.57 -15.33 -17.38
N GLY A 328 -4.24 -16.18 -18.35
CA GLY A 328 -5.10 -16.47 -19.49
C GLY A 328 -6.44 -17.05 -19.08
N GLN A 329 -6.42 -18.02 -18.17
CA GLN A 329 -7.64 -18.70 -17.73
C GLN A 329 -8.58 -17.79 -16.91
N PHE A 330 -8.01 -16.89 -16.08
CA PHE A 330 -8.79 -16.06 -15.15
C PHE A 330 -8.96 -14.60 -15.57
N SER A 331 -8.23 -14.09 -16.57
CA SER A 331 -8.27 -12.70 -16.99
C SER A 331 -8.91 -12.47 -18.36
N ILE A 332 -9.03 -13.50 -19.22
CA ILE A 332 -9.52 -13.38 -20.61
C ILE A 332 -10.97 -13.85 -20.77
N ALA A 333 -11.64 -14.34 -19.75
CA ALA A 333 -13.08 -14.28 -19.79
C ALA A 333 -13.46 -12.80 -19.50
N PRO A 334 -13.83 -11.97 -20.52
CA PRO A 334 -14.74 -10.90 -20.17
C PRO A 334 -15.86 -11.64 -19.44
N THR A 335 -16.17 -11.29 -18.23
CA THR A 335 -17.50 -11.48 -17.71
C THR A 335 -18.37 -10.82 -18.76
N LEU A 336 -18.86 -11.62 -19.71
CA LEU A 336 -20.07 -11.29 -20.39
C LEU A 336 -21.05 -11.21 -19.23
N ASP A 337 -21.16 -10.00 -18.72
CA ASP A 337 -22.15 -9.65 -17.72
C ASP A 337 -23.47 -9.74 -18.49
N PHE A 338 -24.04 -10.93 -18.48
CA PHE A 338 -25.43 -11.16 -18.86
C PHE A 338 -26.33 -10.69 -17.70
N THR A 339 -25.96 -9.65 -16.98
CA THR A 339 -26.95 -8.82 -16.31
C THR A 339 -27.78 -8.27 -17.45
N LYS A 340 -28.94 -8.89 -17.62
CA LYS A 340 -29.94 -8.56 -18.62
C LYS A 340 -30.10 -7.04 -18.68
N ASP A 341 -29.50 -6.45 -19.71
CA ASP A 341 -29.82 -5.07 -20.05
C ASP A 341 -31.31 -5.10 -20.44
N PRO A 342 -32.22 -4.48 -19.67
CA PRO A 342 -33.66 -4.51 -19.94
C PRO A 342 -33.99 -3.93 -21.32
N THR A 343 -33.04 -3.29 -21.99
CA THR A 343 -33.16 -2.81 -23.38
C THR A 343 -33.21 -3.94 -24.42
N PHE A 344 -32.71 -5.15 -24.09
CA PHE A 344 -32.75 -6.31 -24.98
C PHE A 344 -33.86 -7.33 -24.63
N ASP A 345 -34.72 -7.01 -23.68
CA ASP A 345 -35.92 -7.86 -23.44
C ASP A 345 -36.87 -7.76 -24.62
N ILE A 346 -37.08 -8.88 -25.28
CA ILE A 346 -38.05 -8.99 -26.38
C ILE A 346 -39.42 -8.58 -25.83
N PRO A 347 -40.06 -7.55 -26.42
CA PRO A 347 -41.40 -7.13 -25.97
C PRO A 347 -42.36 -8.32 -25.85
N TYR A 348 -43.11 -8.36 -24.78
CA TYR A 348 -44.01 -9.48 -24.41
C TYR A 348 -44.89 -9.98 -25.56
N GLN A 349 -45.16 -9.15 -26.58
CA GLN A 349 -45.96 -9.46 -27.76
C GLN A 349 -45.27 -10.43 -28.76
N TYR A 350 -43.99 -10.71 -28.61
CA TYR A 350 -43.22 -11.58 -29.52
C TYR A 350 -42.68 -12.85 -28.87
N LYS A 351 -43.04 -13.10 -27.59
CA LYS A 351 -42.52 -14.26 -26.83
C LYS A 351 -43.02 -15.62 -27.34
N ASP A 352 -44.17 -15.64 -28.03
CA ASP A 352 -44.83 -16.86 -28.51
C ASP A 352 -44.87 -17.00 -30.04
N LYS A 353 -44.06 -16.21 -30.78
CA LYS A 353 -43.98 -16.35 -32.24
C LYS A 353 -42.74 -17.17 -32.61
N GLU A 354 -42.99 -18.23 -33.39
CA GLU A 354 -41.89 -19.01 -34.00
C GLU A 354 -41.01 -18.10 -34.86
N PRO A 355 -39.67 -18.25 -34.79
CA PRO A 355 -38.73 -17.43 -35.55
C PRO A 355 -38.90 -17.70 -37.04
N SER A 356 -39.39 -16.69 -37.79
CA SER A 356 -39.42 -16.73 -39.26
C SER A 356 -38.10 -16.24 -39.81
N PHE A 357 -37.48 -17.00 -40.73
CA PHE A 357 -36.30 -16.58 -41.42
C PHE A 357 -36.59 -15.32 -42.25
N PRO A 358 -35.73 -14.28 -42.24
CA PRO A 358 -35.90 -13.11 -43.06
C PRO A 358 -35.82 -13.53 -44.54
N LYS A 359 -36.91 -13.28 -45.34
CA LYS A 359 -36.85 -13.37 -46.78
C LYS A 359 -36.15 -12.15 -47.29
N ILE A 360 -35.01 -12.36 -47.96
CA ILE A 360 -34.29 -11.33 -48.67
C ILE A 360 -35.00 -11.16 -50.00
N GLU A 361 -35.78 -10.09 -50.19
CA GLU A 361 -36.28 -9.65 -51.47
C GLU A 361 -35.15 -8.85 -52.12
N VAL A 362 -34.54 -9.42 -53.14
CA VAL A 362 -33.51 -8.75 -53.95
C VAL A 362 -34.23 -8.01 -55.06
N ASP A 363 -34.20 -6.69 -55.05
CA ASP A 363 -34.68 -5.86 -56.17
C ASP A 363 -33.65 -5.93 -57.28
N PRO A 364 -33.96 -6.57 -58.46
CA PRO A 364 -33.00 -6.75 -59.56
C PRO A 364 -32.66 -5.45 -60.26
N ASP A 365 -33.38 -4.34 -60.03
CA ASP A 365 -33.16 -3.04 -60.70
C ASP A 365 -32.47 -2.01 -59.78
N PHE A 366 -32.04 -2.39 -58.57
CA PHE A 366 -31.35 -1.52 -57.61
C PHE A 366 -29.95 -1.16 -58.12
N ASN A 367 -29.76 0.11 -58.54
CA ASN A 367 -28.46 0.65 -58.91
C ASN A 367 -27.94 1.65 -57.87
N PRO A 368 -26.93 1.28 -57.08
CA PRO A 368 -26.41 2.12 -55.98
C PRO A 368 -25.72 3.43 -56.44
N PHE A 369 -25.54 3.61 -57.74
CA PHE A 369 -24.86 4.80 -58.32
C PHE A 369 -25.82 5.83 -58.93
N LYS A 370 -27.15 5.64 -58.90
CA LYS A 370 -28.14 6.66 -59.27
C LYS A 370 -28.61 7.41 -58.03
N MET A 371 -28.00 8.54 -57.73
CA MET A 371 -28.51 9.53 -56.79
C MET A 371 -29.68 10.29 -57.43
N GLU A 372 -30.91 9.97 -57.08
CA GLU A 372 -32.05 10.84 -57.25
C GLU A 372 -32.48 11.42 -55.92
N THR A 373 -32.42 12.73 -55.77
CA THR A 373 -32.93 13.48 -54.64
C THR A 373 -34.47 13.41 -54.64
N PRO A 374 -35.12 12.87 -53.59
CA PRO A 374 -36.58 12.88 -53.52
C PRO A 374 -37.07 14.25 -53.06
N ALA A 375 -37.92 14.86 -53.86
CA ALA A 375 -38.72 16.01 -53.52
C ALA A 375 -39.75 15.67 -52.46
N VAL A 376 -39.80 16.48 -51.41
CA VAL A 376 -40.77 16.40 -50.30
C VAL A 376 -42.17 16.67 -50.86
N LYS A 377 -43.04 15.67 -50.81
CA LYS A 377 -44.49 15.84 -50.90
C LYS A 377 -45.10 15.64 -49.51
N SER A 378 -45.69 16.71 -48.97
CA SER A 378 -46.54 16.70 -47.78
C SER A 378 -47.83 15.95 -48.08
N SER A 379 -48.17 14.93 -47.29
CA SER A 379 -49.54 14.47 -47.13
C SER A 379 -49.83 14.12 -45.69
N SER A 380 -50.89 14.73 -45.21
CA SER A 380 -51.53 14.62 -43.90
C SER A 380 -52.06 13.22 -43.62
N GLY A 381 -51.95 12.78 -42.36
CA GLY A 381 -52.84 11.78 -41.81
C GLY A 381 -52.24 10.81 -40.80
N GLY A 382 -52.51 11.03 -39.51
CA GLY A 382 -52.77 9.96 -38.58
C GLY A 382 -51.66 9.45 -37.67
N GLY A 383 -51.60 9.94 -36.47
CA GLY A 383 -51.48 9.15 -35.23
C GLY A 383 -50.18 8.36 -34.98
N GLY A 384 -49.28 8.91 -34.19
CA GLY A 384 -48.17 8.14 -33.65
C GLY A 384 -47.30 9.00 -32.74
N ASN A 385 -47.40 8.76 -31.45
CA ASN A 385 -46.68 9.45 -30.37
C ASN A 385 -45.14 9.46 -30.59
N SER A 386 -44.61 10.62 -30.99
CA SER A 386 -43.20 10.90 -30.87
C SER A 386 -42.90 11.49 -29.48
N PHE A 387 -42.19 10.75 -28.65
CA PHE A 387 -41.63 11.29 -27.40
C PHE A 387 -40.50 12.26 -27.78
N SER A 388 -40.82 13.54 -27.81
CA SER A 388 -39.80 14.58 -27.82
C SER A 388 -39.26 14.79 -26.41
N PHE A 389 -37.97 14.58 -26.23
CA PHE A 389 -37.23 15.02 -25.03
C PHE A 389 -37.21 16.55 -25.01
N GLN A 390 -38.21 17.15 -24.38
CA GLN A 390 -38.13 18.56 -23.97
C GLN A 390 -37.31 18.64 -22.68
N LYS A 391 -36.20 19.32 -22.76
CA LYS A 391 -35.42 19.81 -21.61
C LYS A 391 -36.35 20.58 -20.67
N LYS A 392 -36.66 20.00 -19.52
CA LYS A 392 -37.25 20.74 -18.38
C LYS A 392 -36.15 21.53 -17.67
N THR A 393 -35.85 22.71 -18.17
CA THR A 393 -34.98 23.71 -17.52
C THR A 393 -35.77 24.85 -16.87
N ALA A 394 -37.07 24.68 -16.62
CA ALA A 394 -37.92 25.77 -16.16
C ALA A 394 -38.52 25.57 -14.75
N GLN A 395 -37.90 24.77 -13.89
CA GLN A 395 -38.44 24.54 -12.54
C GLN A 395 -37.47 24.84 -11.38
N TRP A 396 -36.24 25.30 -11.69
CA TRP A 396 -35.27 25.69 -10.67
C TRP A 396 -35.30 27.17 -10.34
N GLU A 397 -35.83 28.04 -11.21
CA GLU A 397 -35.91 29.48 -10.98
C GLU A 397 -37.00 29.89 -9.98
N SER A 398 -38.03 29.06 -9.76
CA SER A 398 -39.11 29.39 -8.80
C SER A 398 -38.75 29.16 -7.31
N LEU A 399 -37.61 28.53 -7.02
CA LEU A 399 -37.12 28.28 -5.65
C LEU A 399 -36.28 29.43 -5.09
N TYR A 400 -35.88 30.40 -5.94
CA TYR A 400 -35.03 31.52 -5.52
C TYR A 400 -35.76 32.86 -5.36
N THR A 401 -37.06 32.95 -5.65
CA THR A 401 -37.83 34.19 -5.55
C THR A 401 -38.38 34.49 -4.14
N GLY A 402 -37.95 33.74 -3.11
CA GLY A 402 -38.43 33.92 -1.74
C GLY A 402 -37.46 34.56 -0.74
N ILE A 403 -36.22 34.88 -1.13
CA ILE A 403 -35.20 35.35 -0.17
C ILE A 403 -34.86 36.84 -0.31
N GLU A 404 -35.34 37.52 -1.34
CA GLU A 404 -35.05 38.95 -1.52
C GLU A 404 -35.95 39.93 -0.73
N SER A 405 -36.92 39.47 0.06
CA SER A 405 -37.86 40.37 0.77
C SER A 405 -37.56 40.61 2.26
N ALA A 406 -36.40 40.17 2.78
CA ALA A 406 -36.11 40.29 4.21
C ALA A 406 -34.92 41.20 4.58
N ILE A 407 -34.31 41.91 3.63
CA ILE A 407 -33.25 42.90 3.95
C ILE A 407 -33.51 44.21 3.24
N ASN A 408 -34.57 44.88 3.62
CA ASN A 408 -34.75 46.32 3.35
C ASN A 408 -35.61 46.97 4.44
N THR A 409 -34.98 47.28 5.56
CA THR A 409 -35.44 48.38 6.44
C THR A 409 -34.23 48.96 7.16
N THR A 410 -34.12 50.29 6.97
CA THR A 410 -33.28 51.26 7.66
C THR A 410 -31.86 51.51 7.11
N ALA A 411 -31.76 52.54 6.27
CA ALA A 411 -30.78 53.62 6.42
C ALA A 411 -31.18 54.80 5.52
N GLU A 412 -31.29 55.96 6.15
CA GLU A 412 -31.72 57.24 5.63
C GLU A 412 -30.78 57.82 4.55
N ALA A 413 -31.41 58.61 3.68
CA ALA A 413 -30.81 59.35 2.58
C ALA A 413 -29.81 60.40 3.03
N VAL A 414 -28.67 60.51 2.37
CA VAL A 414 -27.93 61.75 2.17
C VAL A 414 -27.64 61.92 0.68
N GLU A 415 -28.28 62.87 0.07
CA GLU A 415 -27.99 63.32 -1.29
C GLU A 415 -26.60 63.96 -1.36
N SER A 416 -25.79 63.55 -2.34
CA SER A 416 -24.83 64.46 -2.97
C SER A 416 -24.63 64.08 -4.44
N THR A 417 -24.91 65.07 -5.21
CA THR A 417 -24.88 65.16 -6.67
C THR A 417 -23.49 65.13 -7.27
N LEU A 418 -23.49 64.72 -8.56
CA LEU A 418 -22.53 65.02 -9.63
C LEU A 418 -21.42 64.01 -9.87
N PHE A 419 -21.59 63.46 -10.98
CA PHE A 419 -20.80 62.90 -12.10
C PHE A 419 -21.21 61.49 -12.47
N GLU A 420 -22.02 61.42 -13.53
CA GLU A 420 -22.24 60.21 -14.30
C GLU A 420 -20.90 59.77 -14.91
N ALA A 421 -20.29 58.75 -14.29
CA ALA A 421 -19.36 57.89 -14.99
C ALA A 421 -20.10 56.55 -15.20
N GLU A 422 -20.35 56.19 -16.44
CA GLU A 422 -20.84 54.84 -16.79
C GLU A 422 -20.03 53.80 -16.02
N PRO A 423 -20.68 52.84 -15.34
CA PRO A 423 -19.94 51.75 -14.72
C PRO A 423 -19.29 50.93 -15.84
N ALA A 424 -17.97 51.06 -15.98
CA ALA A 424 -17.19 50.15 -16.79
C ALA A 424 -17.54 48.71 -16.35
N LYS A 425 -18.19 47.96 -17.22
CA LYS A 425 -18.36 46.52 -17.05
C LYS A 425 -16.99 45.94 -16.69
N PRO A 426 -16.85 45.14 -15.62
CA PRO A 426 -15.59 44.52 -15.31
C PRO A 426 -15.21 43.70 -16.54
N GLN A 427 -14.15 44.10 -17.23
CA GLN A 427 -13.57 43.29 -18.31
C GLN A 427 -13.10 42.00 -17.65
N GLY A 428 -13.88 40.92 -17.81
CA GLY A 428 -13.52 39.60 -17.33
C GLY A 428 -12.11 39.29 -17.82
N LYS A 429 -11.23 38.95 -16.91
CA LYS A 429 -9.86 38.50 -17.23
C LYS A 429 -9.99 37.36 -18.21
N LYS A 430 -9.53 37.56 -19.45
CA LYS A 430 -9.59 36.51 -20.48
C LYS A 430 -8.62 35.37 -20.08
N ILE A 431 -9.17 34.26 -19.63
CA ILE A 431 -8.41 33.08 -19.26
C ILE A 431 -8.45 32.12 -20.45
N ILE A 432 -7.29 31.61 -20.85
CA ILE A 432 -7.14 30.64 -21.94
C ILE A 432 -6.60 29.34 -21.35
N SER A 433 -7.32 28.24 -21.55
CA SER A 433 -6.85 26.91 -21.18
C SER A 433 -6.03 26.29 -22.30
N LEU A 434 -4.75 25.94 -22.03
CA LEU A 434 -3.86 25.30 -22.98
C LEU A 434 -3.62 23.84 -22.57
N ALA A 435 -3.87 22.92 -23.50
CA ALA A 435 -3.67 21.46 -23.35
C ALA A 435 -4.36 20.87 -22.11
N LYS A 436 -5.44 21.49 -21.59
CA LYS A 436 -6.14 21.08 -20.35
C LYS A 436 -5.19 20.90 -19.15
N LYS A 437 -4.11 21.65 -19.13
CA LYS A 437 -3.03 21.58 -18.15
C LYS A 437 -2.57 22.93 -17.65
N TYR A 438 -2.55 23.92 -18.54
CA TYR A 438 -2.09 25.27 -18.23
C TYR A 438 -3.22 26.28 -18.42
N LEU A 439 -3.29 27.24 -17.48
CA LEU A 439 -4.15 28.40 -17.59
C LEU A 439 -3.28 29.61 -17.90
N ILE A 440 -3.63 30.35 -18.93
CA ILE A 440 -2.91 31.54 -19.38
C ILE A 440 -3.80 32.75 -19.14
N THR A 441 -3.29 33.73 -18.43
CA THR A 441 -3.98 34.99 -18.16
C THR A 441 -2.99 36.15 -18.11
N THR A 442 -3.48 37.37 -18.09
CA THR A 442 -2.66 38.57 -17.97
C THR A 442 -2.86 39.20 -16.58
N LEU A 443 -1.80 39.58 -15.93
CA LEU A 443 -1.81 40.31 -14.67
C LEU A 443 -0.75 41.40 -14.71
N GLY A 444 -1.15 42.66 -14.48
CA GLY A 444 -0.23 43.78 -14.48
C GLY A 444 0.48 44.05 -15.81
N GLY A 445 -0.07 43.60 -16.93
CA GLY A 445 0.54 43.73 -18.27
C GLY A 445 1.52 42.62 -18.65
N GLU A 446 1.76 41.66 -17.77
CA GLU A 446 2.58 40.45 -18.02
C GLU A 446 1.71 39.24 -18.31
N LEU A 447 2.23 38.31 -19.13
CA LEU A 447 1.58 37.05 -19.41
C LEU A 447 1.96 36.03 -18.32
N ILE A 448 0.95 35.43 -17.68
CA ILE A 448 1.15 34.42 -16.64
C ILE A 448 0.68 33.06 -17.16
N ILE A 449 1.54 32.06 -17.05
CA ILE A 449 1.27 30.67 -17.40
C ILE A 449 1.22 29.86 -16.11
N ILE A 450 0.04 29.39 -15.72
CA ILE A 450 -0.22 28.70 -14.44
C ILE A 450 -0.46 27.20 -14.73
N ASN A 451 0.21 26.31 -14.00
CA ASN A 451 -0.12 24.90 -14.02
C ASN A 451 -1.31 24.62 -13.11
N SER A 452 -2.46 24.27 -13.68
CA SER A 452 -3.74 24.08 -12.95
C SER A 452 -3.66 23.04 -11.83
N ASN A 453 -3.00 21.90 -12.07
CA ASN A 453 -2.83 20.85 -11.05
C ASN A 453 -2.00 21.33 -9.85
N ARG A 454 -0.86 22.00 -10.11
CA ARG A 454 0.03 22.51 -9.04
C ARG A 454 -0.60 23.67 -8.28
N ALA A 455 -1.34 24.52 -8.97
CA ALA A 455 -2.12 25.61 -8.36
C ALA A 455 -3.16 25.05 -7.39
N HIS A 456 -3.94 24.07 -7.85
CA HIS A 456 -4.95 23.43 -7.00
C HIS A 456 -4.33 22.65 -5.82
N GLN A 457 -3.17 21.99 -6.02
CA GLN A 457 -2.42 21.39 -4.91
C GLN A 457 -2.07 22.40 -3.81
N ARG A 458 -1.64 23.62 -4.17
CA ARG A 458 -1.30 24.66 -3.20
C ARG A 458 -2.55 25.17 -2.47
N VAL A 459 -3.61 25.46 -3.20
CA VAL A 459 -4.88 25.93 -2.62
C VAL A 459 -5.44 24.92 -1.62
N LEU A 460 -5.49 23.65 -2.01
CA LEU A 460 -5.96 22.57 -1.13
C LEU A 460 -5.05 22.38 0.09
N TYR A 461 -3.73 22.41 -0.11
CA TYR A 461 -2.77 22.24 0.99
C TYR A 461 -2.93 23.30 2.07
N GLU A 462 -2.99 24.58 1.68
CA GLU A 462 -3.19 25.65 2.66
C GLU A 462 -4.59 25.61 3.31
N GLY A 463 -5.59 25.19 2.55
CA GLY A 463 -6.93 24.92 3.08
C GLY A 463 -6.91 23.84 4.16
N PHE A 464 -6.27 22.70 3.89
CA PHE A 464 -6.16 21.61 4.86
C PHE A 464 -5.30 21.98 6.07
N MET A 465 -4.19 22.70 5.88
CA MET A 465 -3.39 23.18 7.00
C MET A 465 -4.21 24.07 7.95
N LYS A 466 -5.02 24.99 7.40
CA LYS A 466 -5.94 25.83 8.19
C LYS A 466 -7.02 24.99 8.90
N SER A 467 -7.50 23.92 8.27
CA SER A 467 -8.48 23.00 8.87
C SER A 467 -7.87 22.17 10.00
N LEU A 468 -6.62 21.71 9.85
CA LEU A 468 -5.88 20.96 10.87
C LEU A 468 -5.48 21.79 12.10
N GLU A 469 -5.50 23.12 11.99
CA GLU A 469 -5.34 24.06 13.10
C GLU A 469 -6.65 24.34 13.86
N ARG A 470 -7.80 24.05 13.23
CA ARG A 470 -9.14 24.23 13.79
C ARG A 470 -9.67 22.93 14.35
N THR A 471 -10.41 23.00 15.44
CA THR A 471 -10.97 21.81 16.12
C THR A 471 -12.17 21.20 15.41
N HIS A 472 -12.86 21.93 14.52
CA HIS A 472 -14.04 21.43 13.80
C HIS A 472 -14.10 22.01 12.39
N THR A 473 -14.17 21.14 11.40
CA THR A 473 -14.42 21.48 9.99
C THR A 473 -15.80 20.96 9.58
N ALA A 474 -16.47 21.65 8.65
CA ALA A 474 -17.77 21.22 8.14
C ALA A 474 -17.66 19.85 7.47
N SER A 475 -18.57 18.95 7.84
CA SER A 475 -18.68 17.58 7.30
C SER A 475 -20.00 17.43 6.58
N GLN A 476 -19.99 16.77 5.44
CA GLN A 476 -21.20 16.35 4.73
C GLN A 476 -21.60 14.96 5.24
N GLN A 477 -22.81 14.87 5.78
CA GLN A 477 -23.32 13.59 6.26
C GLN A 477 -23.72 12.69 5.08
N LEU A 478 -23.32 11.43 5.12
CA LEU A 478 -23.69 10.43 4.12
C LEU A 478 -25.12 9.94 4.38
N MET A 479 -25.90 9.75 3.31
CA MET A 479 -27.26 9.17 3.43
C MET A 479 -27.22 7.72 3.90
N PHE A 480 -26.19 6.98 3.48
CA PHE A 480 -25.94 5.61 3.91
C PHE A 480 -24.51 5.51 4.41
N PRO A 481 -24.26 4.82 5.54
CA PRO A 481 -22.90 4.59 6.03
C PRO A 481 -22.07 3.86 4.98
N TYR A 482 -20.83 4.31 4.78
CA TYR A 482 -19.90 3.69 3.83
C TYR A 482 -18.89 2.82 4.58
N GLU A 483 -18.91 1.52 4.31
CA GLU A 483 -18.05 0.55 4.98
C GLU A 483 -16.76 0.30 4.21
N LEU A 484 -15.62 0.30 4.93
CA LEU A 484 -14.30 -0.01 4.40
C LEU A 484 -13.61 -1.02 5.30
N SER A 485 -13.25 -2.18 4.73
CA SER A 485 -12.49 -3.21 5.46
C SER A 485 -10.99 -2.95 5.32
N PHE A 486 -10.27 -3.09 6.44
CA PHE A 486 -8.83 -2.90 6.53
C PHE A 486 -8.20 -4.04 7.34
N SER A 487 -6.90 -4.25 7.18
CA SER A 487 -6.14 -5.15 8.06
C SER A 487 -6.01 -4.57 9.47
N ALA A 488 -5.78 -5.42 10.47
CA ALA A 488 -5.61 -4.97 11.86
C ALA A 488 -4.52 -3.90 12.03
N HIS A 489 -3.42 -4.00 11.26
CA HIS A 489 -2.37 -2.99 11.25
C HIS A 489 -2.83 -1.65 10.66
N GLU A 490 -3.59 -1.68 9.55
CA GLU A 490 -4.14 -0.46 8.93
C GLU A 490 -5.16 0.21 9.85
N LEU A 491 -6.01 -0.56 10.53
CA LEU A 491 -6.97 -0.03 11.53
C LEU A 491 -6.24 0.65 12.69
N GLN A 492 -5.12 0.10 13.15
CA GLN A 492 -4.30 0.74 14.17
C GLN A 492 -3.71 2.07 13.70
N VAL A 493 -3.24 2.13 12.44
CA VAL A 493 -2.76 3.38 11.82
C VAL A 493 -3.91 4.39 11.70
N ILE A 494 -5.09 3.95 11.29
CA ILE A 494 -6.29 4.81 11.21
C ILE A 494 -6.66 5.35 12.60
N ALA A 495 -6.63 4.52 13.63
CA ALA A 495 -6.88 4.95 15.02
C ALA A 495 -5.88 6.00 15.50
N GLN A 496 -4.60 5.89 15.13
CA GLN A 496 -3.58 6.91 15.43
C GLN A 496 -3.82 8.22 14.67
N LEU A 497 -4.42 8.16 13.49
CA LEU A 497 -4.72 9.31 12.63
C LEU A 497 -6.14 9.84 12.82
N GLN A 498 -6.94 9.26 13.70
CA GLN A 498 -8.37 9.58 13.86
C GLN A 498 -8.60 11.07 14.06
N THR A 499 -7.86 11.70 14.95
CA THR A 499 -7.96 13.14 15.24
C THR A 499 -7.66 14.03 14.01
N LEU A 500 -6.74 13.59 13.14
CA LEU A 500 -6.42 14.30 11.90
C LEU A 500 -7.53 14.14 10.86
N PHE A 501 -8.12 12.96 10.75
CA PHE A 501 -9.27 12.70 9.89
C PHE A 501 -10.48 13.52 10.33
N GLU A 502 -10.80 13.55 11.62
CA GLU A 502 -11.91 14.32 12.20
C GLU A 502 -11.72 15.83 12.00
N SER A 503 -10.49 16.33 12.16
CA SER A 503 -10.17 17.75 11.93
C SER A 503 -10.43 18.23 10.50
N ILE A 504 -10.39 17.31 9.51
CA ILE A 504 -10.67 17.62 8.10
C ILE A 504 -12.14 17.43 7.74
N GLY A 505 -12.92 16.77 8.61
CA GLY A 505 -14.35 16.57 8.42
C GLY A 505 -14.74 15.14 8.03
N PHE A 506 -13.87 14.14 8.22
CA PHE A 506 -14.29 12.73 8.19
C PHE A 506 -14.91 12.37 9.53
N MET A 507 -16.07 11.71 9.49
CA MET A 507 -16.71 11.12 10.66
C MET A 507 -16.85 9.63 10.45
N PHE A 508 -16.22 8.82 11.31
CA PHE A 508 -16.27 7.37 11.21
C PHE A 508 -16.13 6.70 12.57
N ALA A 509 -16.65 5.49 12.67
CA ALA A 509 -16.44 4.56 13.78
C ALA A 509 -15.53 3.41 13.32
N ILE A 510 -14.66 2.94 14.22
CA ILE A 510 -13.81 1.78 13.98
C ILE A 510 -14.53 0.58 14.61
N GLU A 511 -14.81 -0.44 13.80
CA GLU A 511 -15.31 -1.75 14.20
C GLU A 511 -14.21 -2.80 14.04
N ASP A 512 -14.44 -4.04 14.45
CA ASP A 512 -13.41 -5.09 14.57
C ASP A 512 -12.49 -5.24 13.35
N ASP A 513 -13.04 -5.23 12.13
CA ASP A 513 -12.28 -5.41 10.87
C ASP A 513 -12.57 -4.35 9.81
N LYS A 514 -13.33 -3.30 10.16
CA LYS A 514 -13.77 -2.26 9.22
C LYS A 514 -13.90 -0.89 9.89
N ILE A 515 -13.97 0.15 9.06
CA ILE A 515 -14.45 1.47 9.45
C ILE A 515 -15.81 1.73 8.81
N VAL A 516 -16.68 2.38 9.57
CA VAL A 516 -18.02 2.80 9.11
C VAL A 516 -18.03 4.32 9.06
N LEU A 517 -17.98 4.89 7.85
CA LEU A 517 -18.02 6.34 7.65
C LEU A 517 -19.46 6.83 7.66
N SER A 518 -19.73 7.84 8.46
CA SER A 518 -21.01 8.57 8.54
C SER A 518 -20.93 9.96 7.93
N GLY A 519 -19.75 10.55 7.79
CA GLY A 519 -19.54 11.89 7.23
C GLY A 519 -18.22 12.02 6.49
N ILE A 520 -18.20 12.88 5.47
CA ILE A 520 -17.03 13.16 4.63
C ILE A 520 -16.85 14.70 4.45
N PRO A 521 -15.62 15.18 4.12
CA PRO A 521 -15.39 16.57 3.75
C PRO A 521 -16.20 17.01 2.53
N LEU A 522 -16.64 18.28 2.50
CA LEU A 522 -17.55 18.86 1.49
C LEU A 522 -17.11 18.71 0.02
N HIS A 523 -15.82 18.50 -0.25
CA HIS A 523 -15.27 18.44 -1.61
C HIS A 523 -14.98 17.03 -2.09
N LEU A 524 -15.45 16.01 -1.36
CA LEU A 524 -15.20 14.61 -1.66
C LEU A 524 -16.42 13.92 -2.25
N THR A 525 -16.16 13.00 -3.19
CA THR A 525 -17.15 12.06 -3.72
C THR A 525 -16.92 10.66 -3.15
N ASP A 526 -17.98 9.88 -3.00
CA ASP A 526 -17.93 8.53 -2.44
C ASP A 526 -16.89 7.63 -3.14
N SER A 527 -16.73 7.78 -4.46
CA SER A 527 -15.77 7.00 -5.27
C SER A 527 -14.29 7.29 -4.94
N GLN A 528 -13.97 8.41 -4.31
CA GLN A 528 -12.61 8.81 -3.96
C GLN A 528 -12.19 8.32 -2.57
N ILE A 529 -13.15 7.99 -1.70
CA ILE A 529 -12.91 7.62 -0.30
C ILE A 529 -11.89 6.47 -0.15
N PRO A 530 -12.06 5.31 -0.84
CA PRO A 530 -11.14 4.20 -0.67
C PRO A 530 -9.69 4.53 -1.04
N ASN A 531 -9.51 5.33 -2.10
CA ASN A 531 -8.19 5.71 -2.57
C ASN A 531 -7.49 6.65 -1.60
N ILE A 532 -8.24 7.60 -1.00
CA ILE A 532 -7.70 8.56 -0.04
C ILE A 532 -7.24 7.86 1.24
N PHE A 533 -8.07 6.98 1.80
CA PHE A 533 -7.68 6.21 2.98
C PHE A 533 -6.45 5.36 2.71
N ASN A 534 -6.40 4.63 1.59
CA ASN A 534 -5.25 3.82 1.22
C ASN A 534 -3.97 4.67 1.05
N GLU A 535 -4.05 5.82 0.35
CA GLU A 535 -2.89 6.69 0.15
C GLU A 535 -2.40 7.32 1.47
N LEU A 536 -3.31 7.74 2.37
CA LEU A 536 -2.97 8.30 3.67
C LEU A 536 -2.33 7.27 4.59
N ILE A 537 -2.92 6.08 4.69
CA ILE A 537 -2.38 4.96 5.48
C ILE A 537 -0.98 4.59 4.96
N GLN A 538 -0.86 4.41 3.65
CA GLN A 538 0.38 4.00 3.04
C GLN A 538 1.49 5.04 3.23
N GLN A 539 1.17 6.31 3.07
CA GLN A 539 2.13 7.39 3.29
C GLN A 539 2.50 7.53 4.76
N HIS A 540 1.55 7.35 5.68
CA HIS A 540 1.86 7.34 7.11
C HIS A 540 2.80 6.19 7.47
N ILE A 541 2.58 5.00 6.92
CA ILE A 541 3.48 3.85 7.09
C ILE A 541 4.87 4.10 6.45
N GLU A 542 4.96 4.83 5.34
CA GLU A 542 6.22 5.08 4.63
C GLU A 542 7.06 6.22 5.22
N LEU A 543 6.45 7.33 5.59
CA LEU A 543 7.16 8.56 5.94
C LEU A 543 7.36 8.76 7.43
N LEU A 544 6.50 8.18 8.27
CA LEU A 544 6.44 8.27 9.74
C LEU A 544 7.06 9.55 10.30
N PRO A 545 6.28 10.60 10.31
CA PRO A 545 6.72 11.88 10.85
C PRO A 545 6.93 11.77 12.35
N THR A 546 8.10 12.23 12.80
CA THR A 546 8.54 12.14 14.20
C THR A 546 7.93 13.21 15.10
N THR A 547 7.32 14.24 14.54
CA THR A 547 6.67 15.33 15.29
C THR A 547 5.27 15.59 14.76
N GLU A 548 4.39 16.10 15.63
CA GLU A 548 2.98 16.39 15.31
C GLU A 548 2.82 17.33 14.11
N ASN A 549 3.67 18.36 14.01
CA ASN A 549 3.64 19.31 12.88
C ASN A 549 4.01 18.64 11.55
N THR A 550 5.02 17.75 11.56
CA THR A 550 5.40 16.97 10.37
C THR A 550 4.30 15.98 9.96
N GLN A 551 3.50 15.49 10.93
CA GLN A 551 2.33 14.63 10.63
C GLN A 551 1.24 15.42 9.91
N LYS A 552 0.88 16.60 10.43
CA LYS A 552 -0.11 17.51 9.81
C LYS A 552 0.30 17.90 8.40
N GLU A 553 1.57 18.26 8.19
CA GLU A 553 2.09 18.60 6.88
C GLU A 553 2.05 17.41 5.89
N ALA A 554 2.50 16.23 6.30
CA ALA A 554 2.50 15.04 5.48
C ALA A 554 1.06 14.66 5.09
N PHE A 555 0.13 14.71 6.04
CA PHE A 555 -1.28 14.44 5.84
C PHE A 555 -1.92 15.43 4.86
N ALA A 556 -1.71 16.75 5.05
CA ALA A 556 -2.19 17.79 4.14
C ALA A 556 -1.58 17.68 2.73
N LYS A 557 -0.28 17.35 2.62
CA LYS A 557 0.39 17.11 1.33
C LYS A 557 -0.23 15.94 0.57
N THR A 558 -0.53 14.83 1.25
CA THR A 558 -1.14 13.65 0.62
C THR A 558 -2.53 13.96 0.11
N LEU A 559 -3.38 14.55 0.94
CA LEU A 559 -4.72 14.94 0.55
C LEU A 559 -4.71 15.92 -0.62
N SER A 560 -3.86 16.94 -0.56
CA SER A 560 -3.76 17.92 -1.65
C SER A 560 -3.33 17.29 -2.98
N LYS A 561 -2.51 16.25 -2.95
CA LYS A 561 -2.09 15.49 -4.14
C LYS A 561 -3.22 14.63 -4.70
N SER A 562 -3.93 13.93 -3.82
CA SER A 562 -5.00 13.00 -4.21
C SER A 562 -6.23 13.71 -4.78
N LEU A 563 -6.56 14.88 -4.21
CA LEU A 563 -7.74 15.68 -4.55
C LEU A 563 -7.49 16.75 -5.61
N ALA A 564 -6.23 17.01 -5.97
CA ALA A 564 -5.93 18.00 -6.99
C ALA A 564 -6.53 17.66 -8.35
N ILE A 565 -6.95 18.69 -9.09
CA ILE A 565 -7.42 18.59 -10.48
C ILE A 565 -6.42 17.76 -11.29
N LYS A 566 -6.91 16.70 -11.93
CA LYS A 566 -6.05 15.83 -12.75
C LYS A 566 -5.72 16.50 -14.08
N THR A 567 -4.49 16.31 -14.55
CA THR A 567 -4.08 16.78 -15.88
C THR A 567 -4.99 16.13 -16.94
N GLY A 568 -5.58 16.96 -17.82
CA GLY A 568 -6.55 16.51 -18.84
C GLY A 568 -8.01 16.75 -18.47
N GLN A 569 -8.32 17.15 -17.23
CA GLN A 569 -9.67 17.55 -16.82
C GLN A 569 -10.01 18.91 -17.40
N VAL A 570 -11.22 19.04 -17.92
CA VAL A 570 -11.76 20.32 -18.44
C VAL A 570 -12.36 21.09 -17.27
N LEU A 571 -11.96 22.34 -17.11
CA LEU A 571 -12.51 23.27 -16.13
C LEU A 571 -13.43 24.27 -16.82
N SER A 572 -14.56 24.60 -16.20
CA SER A 572 -15.41 25.70 -16.62
C SER A 572 -14.69 27.04 -16.44
N GLU A 573 -15.17 28.10 -17.08
CA GLU A 573 -14.57 29.45 -16.95
C GLU A 573 -14.62 29.94 -15.50
N GLU A 574 -15.70 29.67 -14.79
CA GLU A 574 -15.88 30.00 -13.38
C GLU A 574 -14.90 29.25 -12.47
N GLU A 575 -14.70 27.96 -12.72
CA GLU A 575 -13.72 27.15 -11.98
C GLU A 575 -12.28 27.62 -12.24
N GLN A 576 -11.95 28.02 -13.46
CA GLN A 576 -10.64 28.57 -13.81
C GLN A 576 -10.39 29.89 -13.08
N GLU A 577 -11.37 30.79 -13.07
CA GLU A 577 -11.28 32.08 -12.36
C GLU A 577 -11.19 31.90 -10.84
N SER A 578 -12.02 31.03 -10.28
CA SER A 578 -11.99 30.67 -8.86
C SER A 578 -10.62 30.09 -8.45
N LEU A 579 -10.06 29.18 -9.26
CA LEU A 579 -8.75 28.59 -9.00
C LEU A 579 -7.64 29.65 -8.99
N ILE A 580 -7.65 30.59 -9.92
CA ILE A 580 -6.66 31.67 -10.01
C ILE A 580 -6.79 32.62 -8.81
N ASN A 581 -8.01 33.04 -8.46
CA ASN A 581 -8.26 33.90 -7.33
C ASN A 581 -7.85 33.25 -6.00
N ASN A 582 -8.18 31.97 -5.81
CA ASN A 582 -7.78 31.21 -4.63
C ASN A 582 -6.26 31.03 -4.55
N LEU A 583 -5.58 30.77 -5.69
CA LEU A 583 -4.14 30.66 -5.73
C LEU A 583 -3.47 31.95 -5.24
N PHE A 584 -3.88 33.13 -5.76
CA PHE A 584 -3.31 34.42 -5.37
C PHE A 584 -3.69 34.84 -3.95
N SER A 585 -4.64 34.16 -3.32
CA SER A 585 -4.99 34.33 -1.90
C SER A 585 -4.16 33.45 -0.96
N CYS A 586 -3.34 32.54 -1.50
CA CYS A 586 -2.44 31.69 -0.72
C CYS A 586 -1.25 32.48 -0.17
N GLN A 587 -0.66 32.00 0.94
CA GLN A 587 0.54 32.61 1.53
C GLN A 587 1.76 32.42 0.62
N GLU A 588 1.88 31.27 -0.02
CA GLU A 588 2.97 30.95 -0.93
C GLU A 588 2.42 30.61 -2.32
N VAL A 589 2.61 31.48 -3.28
CA VAL A 589 1.99 31.42 -4.59
C VAL A 589 2.89 30.76 -5.64
N LEU A 590 4.24 30.83 -5.47
CA LEU A 590 5.21 30.44 -6.48
C LEU A 590 5.52 28.94 -6.52
N ILE A 591 5.50 28.29 -5.36
CA ILE A 591 5.99 26.91 -5.19
C ILE A 591 4.87 26.01 -4.66
N SER A 592 4.68 24.85 -5.30
CA SER A 592 3.74 23.84 -4.83
C SER A 592 4.23 23.18 -3.53
N PRO A 593 3.38 22.49 -2.75
CA PRO A 593 3.80 21.76 -1.54
C PRO A 593 4.90 20.70 -1.79
N PHE A 594 5.15 20.38 -3.07
CA PHE A 594 6.16 19.40 -3.52
C PHE A 594 7.41 20.05 -4.12
N GLY A 595 7.65 21.35 -3.86
CA GLY A 595 8.84 22.08 -4.34
C GLY A 595 8.85 22.40 -5.83
N LYS A 596 7.71 22.25 -6.55
CA LYS A 596 7.63 22.52 -7.98
C LYS A 596 7.01 23.90 -8.24
N ARG A 597 7.56 24.64 -9.20
CA ARG A 597 7.04 25.96 -9.60
C ARG A 597 5.61 25.86 -10.11
N ILE A 598 4.72 26.74 -9.66
CA ILE A 598 3.29 26.75 -9.99
C ILE A 598 3.04 27.52 -11.26
N TYR A 599 3.58 28.74 -11.36
CA TYR A 599 3.40 29.59 -12.53
C TYR A 599 4.71 30.26 -12.98
N TYR A 600 4.71 30.75 -14.19
CA TYR A 600 5.79 31.51 -14.76
C TYR A 600 5.24 32.81 -15.35
N ASN A 601 5.92 33.95 -15.08
CA ASN A 601 5.62 35.24 -15.69
C ASN A 601 6.49 35.43 -16.93
N LEU A 602 5.90 35.83 -18.02
CA LEU A 602 6.57 36.26 -19.22
C LEU A 602 6.35 37.77 -19.38
N SER A 603 7.42 38.53 -19.24
CA SER A 603 7.40 39.98 -19.51
C SER A 603 7.36 40.23 -21.02
N VAL A 604 6.85 41.36 -21.44
CA VAL A 604 6.79 41.76 -22.87
C VAL A 604 8.18 41.69 -23.50
N ASN A 605 9.23 42.14 -22.77
CA ASN A 605 10.61 42.09 -23.24
C ASN A 605 11.13 40.65 -23.46
N GLU A 606 10.69 39.68 -22.66
CA GLU A 606 11.03 38.26 -22.87
C GLU A 606 10.28 37.67 -24.05
N ILE A 607 9.03 38.07 -24.26
CA ILE A 607 8.25 37.67 -25.42
C ILE A 607 8.89 38.21 -26.71
N ASP A 608 9.29 39.49 -26.71
CA ASP A 608 9.97 40.12 -27.84
C ASP A 608 11.30 39.40 -28.19
N ARG A 609 12.05 38.94 -27.16
CA ARG A 609 13.26 38.14 -27.40
C ARG A 609 13.02 36.72 -27.93
N LEU A 610 11.83 36.18 -27.72
CA LEU A 610 11.47 34.84 -28.20
C LEU A 610 10.88 34.89 -29.62
N VAL A 611 10.39 36.05 -30.06
CA VAL A 611 9.76 36.23 -31.36
C VAL A 611 10.74 36.83 -32.38
N ASN A 612 11.75 37.58 -31.94
CA ASN A 612 12.86 38.08 -32.77
C ASN A 612 14.09 37.16 -32.63
#